data_91576d9a5a438aa4bcdca3d9ff8fe715
#
_entry.id   91576d9a5a438aa4bcdca3d9ff8fe715
#
_cell.length_a   1.000
_cell.length_b   1.000
_cell.length_c   1.000
_cell.angle_alpha   90.00
_cell.angle_beta   90.00
_cell.angle_gamma   90.00
#
_symmetry.space_group_name_H-M   'P 1'
#
loop_
_entity.id
_entity.type
_entity.pdbx_description
1 polymer ?
#
loop_
_entity_poly.entity_id
_entity_poly.type
_entity_poly.pdbx_seq_one_letter_code
_entity_poly.pdbx_strand_id
1 'polypeptide(L)'
;GFALLLCAAFALRGDGDARKGLLWGAAGFLVFNLAPALGLPPELPGAYAAPLFERQTWWLGTIIATGSGLGLITLRREHLARIAGLALLVTPHLIGAPQPETHGGNVPIELAHQFLIATLVTAGLFWLLLGALAGYFFKRLDPQS
;
A
#
# COMPACT_ATOMS: atom_id res chain seq x y z
N GLY A 1 0.64 13.17 -6.78
CA GLY A 1 1.14 12.83 -5.43
C GLY A 1 2.02 11.61 -5.45
N PHE A 2 1.49 10.42 -5.75
CA PHE A 2 2.27 9.16 -5.72
C PHE A 2 3.44 9.15 -6.69
N ALA A 3 3.30 9.70 -7.91
CA ALA A 3 4.42 9.82 -8.84
C ALA A 3 5.57 10.66 -8.29
N LEU A 4 5.27 11.75 -7.58
CA LEU A 4 6.27 12.59 -6.93
C LEU A 4 7.00 11.84 -5.81
N LEU A 5 6.29 11.05 -5.01
CA LEU A 5 6.90 10.20 -3.98
C LEU A 5 7.86 9.17 -4.60
N LEU A 6 7.48 8.55 -5.71
CA LEU A 6 8.34 7.62 -6.45
C LEU A 6 9.57 8.33 -7.01
N CYS A 7 9.41 9.49 -7.64
CA CYS A 7 10.54 10.28 -8.15
C CYS A 7 11.48 10.73 -7.03
N ALA A 8 10.94 11.15 -5.88
CA ALA A 8 11.74 11.50 -4.71
C ALA A 8 12.53 10.28 -4.19
N ALA A 9 11.92 9.10 -4.15
CA ALA A 9 12.60 7.87 -3.76
C ALA A 9 13.76 7.53 -4.72
N PHE A 10 13.57 7.68 -6.04
CA PHE A 10 14.63 7.49 -7.04
C PHE A 10 15.75 8.51 -6.87
N ALA A 11 15.41 9.80 -6.67
CA ALA A 11 16.42 10.85 -6.46
C ALA A 11 17.25 10.60 -5.20
N LEU A 12 16.64 10.20 -4.08
CA LEU A 12 17.33 9.88 -2.85
C LEU A 12 18.25 8.65 -2.98
N ARG A 13 17.94 7.71 -3.86
CA ARG A 13 18.76 6.53 -4.09
C ARG A 13 19.82 6.72 -5.18
N GLY A 14 19.73 7.80 -5.95
CA GLY A 14 20.62 8.07 -7.06
C GLY A 14 20.46 7.12 -8.25
N ASP A 15 19.35 6.37 -8.29
CA ASP A 15 19.06 5.43 -9.37
C ASP A 15 17.56 5.24 -9.59
N GLY A 16 17.13 5.26 -10.83
CA GLY A 16 15.74 4.99 -11.22
C GLY A 16 15.70 4.45 -12.65
N ASP A 17 15.05 3.32 -12.84
CA ASP A 17 14.71 2.77 -14.15
C ASP A 17 13.34 2.08 -14.09
N ALA A 18 12.83 1.63 -15.25
CA ALA A 18 11.51 1.00 -15.32
C ALA A 18 11.39 -0.26 -14.45
N ARG A 19 12.47 -1.07 -14.31
CA ARG A 19 12.47 -2.28 -13.47
C ARG A 19 12.40 -1.94 -12.00
N LYS A 20 13.21 -0.99 -11.54
CA LYS A 20 13.17 -0.49 -10.17
C LYS A 20 11.85 0.22 -9.90
N GLY A 21 11.33 0.95 -10.90
CA GLY A 21 10.01 1.54 -10.84
C GLY A 21 8.90 0.54 -10.59
N LEU A 22 8.92 -0.63 -11.24
CA LEU A 22 7.98 -1.73 -10.96
C LEU A 22 8.06 -2.22 -9.51
N LEU A 23 9.27 -2.38 -8.95
CA LEU A 23 9.44 -2.81 -7.56
C LEU A 23 8.92 -1.76 -6.56
N TRP A 24 9.20 -0.49 -6.82
CA TRP A 24 8.67 0.61 -6.00
C TRP A 24 7.16 0.75 -6.13
N GLY A 25 6.61 0.53 -7.34
CA GLY A 25 5.16 0.46 -7.57
C GLY A 25 4.53 -0.69 -6.80
N ALA A 26 5.11 -1.89 -6.85
CA ALA A 26 4.64 -3.03 -6.07
C ALA A 26 4.68 -2.75 -4.56
N ALA A 27 5.74 -2.10 -4.06
CA ALA A 27 5.81 -1.67 -2.66
C ALA A 27 4.73 -0.64 -2.32
N GLY A 28 4.46 0.33 -3.21
CA GLY A 28 3.38 1.29 -3.05
C GLY A 28 2.01 0.61 -2.98
N PHE A 29 1.72 -0.33 -3.89
CA PHE A 29 0.51 -1.15 -3.83
C PHE A 29 0.35 -1.88 -2.50
N LEU A 30 1.43 -2.53 -2.04
CA LEU A 30 1.42 -3.25 -0.78
C LEU A 30 1.12 -2.33 0.40
N VAL A 31 1.76 -1.15 0.45
CA VAL A 31 1.61 -0.19 1.56
C VAL A 31 0.24 0.49 1.58
N PHE A 32 -0.22 1.00 0.43
CA PHE A 32 -1.40 1.85 0.37
C PHE A 32 -2.72 1.11 0.12
N ASN A 33 -2.66 -0.10 -0.43
CA ASN A 33 -3.85 -0.86 -0.81
C ASN A 33 -3.91 -2.23 -0.16
N LEU A 34 -2.91 -3.11 -0.37
CA LEU A 34 -3.03 -4.50 0.03
C LEU A 34 -3.00 -4.67 1.54
N ALA A 35 -2.03 -4.10 2.25
CA ALA A 35 -1.94 -4.23 3.70
C ALA A 35 -3.18 -3.64 4.41
N PRO A 36 -3.65 -2.41 4.09
CA PRO A 36 -4.90 -1.92 4.66
C PRO A 36 -6.12 -2.77 4.31
N ALA A 37 -6.21 -3.33 3.10
CA ALA A 37 -7.34 -4.15 2.67
C ALA A 37 -7.48 -5.47 3.45
N LEU A 38 -6.41 -5.95 4.09
CA LEU A 38 -6.48 -7.14 4.96
C LEU A 38 -7.32 -6.91 6.22
N GLY A 39 -7.45 -5.67 6.68
CA GLY A 39 -8.29 -5.32 7.83
C GLY A 39 -9.52 -4.49 7.48
N LEU A 40 -9.39 -3.59 6.50
CA LEU A 40 -10.46 -2.75 5.97
C LEU A 40 -10.58 -2.97 4.46
N PRO A 41 -11.24 -4.04 4.02
CA PRO A 41 -11.45 -4.29 2.60
C PRO A 41 -12.25 -3.15 1.95
N PRO A 42 -12.05 -2.87 0.65
CA PRO A 42 -12.90 -1.95 -0.09
C PRO A 42 -14.37 -2.37 -0.01
N GLU A 43 -15.24 -1.43 0.30
CA GLU A 43 -16.66 -1.64 0.52
C GLU A 43 -17.50 -0.90 -0.54
N LEU A 44 -18.60 -1.52 -0.96
CA LEU A 44 -19.58 -0.89 -1.83
C LEU A 44 -20.42 0.14 -1.06
N PRO A 45 -20.93 1.18 -1.73
CA PRO A 45 -21.90 2.08 -1.14
C PRO A 45 -23.12 1.30 -0.62
N GLY A 46 -23.55 1.61 0.62
CA GLY A 46 -24.66 0.92 1.29
C GLY A 46 -24.23 -0.26 2.16
N ALA A 47 -22.95 -0.62 2.21
CA ALA A 47 -22.41 -1.50 3.23
C ALA A 47 -22.34 -0.79 4.58
N TYR A 48 -22.54 -1.53 5.69
CA TYR A 48 -22.29 -1.00 7.03
C TYR A 48 -20.78 -0.94 7.27
N ALA A 49 -20.32 0.22 7.69
CA ALA A 49 -18.90 0.49 7.93
C ALA A 49 -18.69 1.02 9.35
N ALA A 50 -17.52 0.75 9.94
CA ALA A 50 -17.11 1.37 11.17
C ALA A 50 -17.00 2.91 11.04
N PRO A 51 -17.01 3.66 12.17
CA PRO A 51 -16.89 5.12 12.16
C PRO A 51 -15.69 5.60 11.32
N LEU A 52 -15.90 6.63 10.50
CA LEU A 52 -14.90 7.10 9.55
C LEU A 52 -13.56 7.45 10.20
N PHE A 53 -13.60 8.13 11.35
CA PHE A 53 -12.38 8.55 12.06
C PHE A 53 -11.54 7.34 12.49
N GLU A 54 -12.16 6.29 13.02
CA GLU A 54 -11.47 5.08 13.45
C GLU A 54 -10.85 4.34 12.26
N ARG A 55 -11.59 4.23 11.15
CA ARG A 55 -11.09 3.62 9.91
C ARG A 55 -9.89 4.38 9.35
N GLN A 56 -9.97 5.71 9.30
CA GLN A 56 -8.86 6.55 8.81
C GLN A 56 -7.62 6.46 9.70
N THR A 57 -7.81 6.46 11.02
CA THR A 57 -6.71 6.33 11.99
C THR A 57 -6.02 4.99 11.84
N TRP A 58 -6.78 3.90 11.78
CA TRP A 58 -6.22 2.56 11.60
C TRP A 58 -5.54 2.41 10.24
N TRP A 59 -6.17 2.92 9.17
CA TRP A 59 -5.60 2.91 7.81
C TRP A 59 -4.26 3.64 7.75
N LEU A 60 -4.19 4.84 8.33
CA LEU A 60 -2.96 5.62 8.36
C LEU A 60 -1.87 4.92 9.19
N GLY A 61 -2.23 4.37 10.35
CA GLY A 61 -1.32 3.59 11.19
C GLY A 61 -0.76 2.39 10.43
N THR A 62 -1.60 1.67 9.67
CA THR A 62 -1.19 0.53 8.85
C THR A 62 -0.24 0.94 7.74
N ILE A 63 -0.49 2.05 7.05
CA ILE A 63 0.42 2.59 6.01
C ILE A 63 1.79 2.91 6.61
N ILE A 64 1.82 3.64 7.73
CA ILE A 64 3.08 4.03 8.38
C ILE A 64 3.85 2.78 8.84
N ALA A 65 3.18 1.84 9.49
CA ALA A 65 3.79 0.62 9.97
C ALA A 65 4.32 -0.25 8.81
N THR A 66 3.50 -0.45 7.76
CA THR A 66 3.89 -1.25 6.60
C THR A 66 5.03 -0.60 5.81
N GLY A 67 4.95 0.70 5.56
CA GLY A 67 6.00 1.44 4.85
C GLY A 67 7.33 1.45 5.62
N SER A 68 7.29 1.70 6.93
CA SER A 68 8.47 1.65 7.80
C SER A 68 9.04 0.24 7.89
N GLY A 69 8.17 -0.77 8.05
CA GLY A 69 8.54 -2.18 8.11
C GLY A 69 9.26 -2.64 6.84
N LEU A 70 8.70 -2.34 5.67
CA LEU A 70 9.35 -2.62 4.38
C LEU A 70 10.69 -1.88 4.25
N GLY A 71 10.74 -0.62 4.66
CA GLY A 71 11.97 0.15 4.68
C GLY A 71 13.07 -0.50 5.52
N LEU A 72 12.74 -0.96 6.74
CA LEU A 72 13.69 -1.66 7.59
C LEU A 72 14.15 -2.99 6.98
N ILE A 73 13.26 -3.77 6.40
CA ILE A 73 13.58 -5.07 5.79
C ILE A 73 14.47 -4.91 4.57
N THR A 74 14.18 -3.92 3.72
CA THR A 74 14.85 -3.77 2.41
C THR A 74 16.09 -2.90 2.44
N LEU A 75 16.12 -1.87 3.30
CA LEU A 75 17.19 -0.87 3.33
C LEU A 75 18.22 -1.14 4.42
N ARG A 76 17.91 -1.96 5.42
CA ARG A 76 18.81 -2.30 6.50
C ARG A 76 19.32 -3.74 6.37
N ARG A 77 20.59 -3.96 6.73
CA ARG A 77 21.22 -5.29 6.66
C ARG A 77 21.22 -6.01 8.00
N GLU A 78 21.02 -5.28 9.09
CA GLU A 78 21.05 -5.80 10.45
C GLU A 78 19.84 -6.71 10.71
N HIS A 79 20.10 -7.86 11.29
CA HIS A 79 19.02 -8.83 11.61
C HIS A 79 17.95 -8.24 12.54
N LEU A 80 18.37 -7.45 13.54
CA LEU A 80 17.43 -6.79 14.46
C LEU A 80 16.49 -5.82 13.74
N ALA A 81 17.00 -5.04 12.78
CA ALA A 81 16.18 -4.14 11.97
C ALA A 81 15.14 -4.90 11.12
N ARG A 82 15.52 -6.05 10.56
CA ARG A 82 14.61 -6.90 9.80
C ARG A 82 13.52 -7.52 10.68
N ILE A 83 13.88 -7.98 11.88
CA ILE A 83 12.90 -8.49 12.86
C ILE A 83 11.93 -7.37 13.26
N ALA A 84 12.42 -6.17 13.57
CA ALA A 84 11.59 -5.01 13.85
C ALA A 84 10.68 -4.65 12.68
N GLY A 85 11.20 -4.73 11.44
CA GLY A 85 10.41 -4.54 10.23
C GLY A 85 9.26 -5.54 10.09
N LEU A 86 9.52 -6.82 10.34
CA LEU A 86 8.47 -7.86 10.35
C LEU A 86 7.43 -7.62 11.45
N ALA A 87 7.88 -7.24 12.65
CA ALA A 87 6.98 -6.88 13.73
C ALA A 87 6.05 -5.71 13.35
N LEU A 88 6.58 -4.67 12.71
CA LEU A 88 5.78 -3.55 12.22
C LEU A 88 4.75 -3.96 11.18
N LEU A 89 5.07 -4.88 10.25
CA LEU A 89 4.10 -5.39 9.27
C LEU A 89 2.93 -6.12 9.93
N VAL A 90 3.18 -6.84 11.00
CA VAL A 90 2.16 -7.67 11.67
C VAL A 90 1.34 -6.87 12.69
N THR A 91 1.93 -5.88 13.34
CA THR A 91 1.33 -5.13 14.46
C THR A 91 -0.07 -4.57 14.17
N PRO A 92 -0.36 -3.88 13.07
CA PRO A 92 -1.70 -3.34 12.80
C PRO A 92 -2.76 -4.44 12.73
N HIS A 93 -2.40 -5.60 12.19
CA HIS A 93 -3.30 -6.74 12.02
C HIS A 93 -3.54 -7.50 13.34
N LEU A 94 -2.57 -7.48 14.26
CA LEU A 94 -2.76 -8.00 15.62
C LEU A 94 -3.64 -7.07 16.46
N ILE A 95 -3.52 -5.76 16.28
CA ILE A 95 -4.41 -4.77 16.92
C ILE A 95 -5.84 -4.95 16.42
N GLY A 96 -6.01 -5.28 15.14
CA GLY A 96 -7.29 -5.43 14.47
C GLY A 96 -7.84 -4.11 13.92
N ALA A 97 -8.56 -4.22 12.83
CA ALA A 97 -9.26 -3.09 12.22
C ALA A 97 -10.59 -2.82 12.92
N PRO A 98 -11.05 -1.56 12.96
CA PRO A 98 -12.35 -1.23 13.55
C PRO A 98 -13.46 -1.91 12.75
N GLN A 99 -14.41 -2.51 13.46
CA GLN A 99 -15.54 -3.22 12.88
C GLN A 99 -16.83 -2.42 13.05
N PRO A 100 -17.80 -2.53 12.14
CA PRO A 100 -19.11 -1.93 12.32
C PRO A 100 -19.86 -2.58 13.49
N GLU A 101 -20.66 -1.80 14.22
CA GLU A 101 -21.47 -2.31 15.34
C GLU A 101 -22.51 -3.35 14.90
N THR A 102 -22.98 -3.22 13.65
CA THR A 102 -23.94 -4.16 13.04
C THR A 102 -23.34 -4.77 11.79
N HIS A 103 -23.37 -6.10 11.71
CA HIS A 103 -22.95 -6.82 10.53
C HIS A 103 -24.12 -6.97 9.57
N GLY A 104 -23.90 -6.76 8.30
CA GLY A 104 -24.91 -6.87 7.26
C GLY A 104 -24.90 -5.65 6.35
N GLY A 105 -25.96 -5.50 5.59
CA GLY A 105 -26.15 -4.46 4.59
C GLY A 105 -26.98 -5.03 3.46
N ASN A 106 -27.49 -4.17 2.59
CA ASN A 106 -28.27 -4.59 1.42
C ASN A 106 -27.40 -5.03 0.23
N VAL A 107 -26.09 -5.24 0.48
CA VAL A 107 -25.13 -5.62 -0.58
C VAL A 107 -25.01 -7.14 -0.64
N PRO A 108 -25.29 -7.79 -1.80
CA PRO A 108 -25.04 -9.20 -1.98
C PRO A 108 -23.56 -9.55 -1.80
N ILE A 109 -23.28 -10.63 -1.07
CA ILE A 109 -21.90 -11.08 -0.76
C ILE A 109 -21.08 -11.28 -2.04
N GLU A 110 -21.68 -11.86 -3.06
CA GLU A 110 -21.01 -12.09 -4.35
C GLU A 110 -20.54 -10.79 -5.01
N LEU A 111 -21.38 -9.75 -4.97
CA LEU A 111 -21.03 -8.43 -5.50
C LEU A 111 -19.91 -7.76 -4.68
N ALA A 112 -19.94 -7.94 -3.36
CA ALA A 112 -18.88 -7.43 -2.49
C ALA A 112 -17.53 -8.09 -2.80
N HIS A 113 -17.48 -9.41 -3.01
CA HIS A 113 -16.27 -10.12 -3.40
C HIS A 113 -15.74 -9.68 -4.77
N GLN A 114 -16.63 -9.56 -5.76
CA GLN A 114 -16.24 -9.08 -7.10
C GLN A 114 -15.69 -7.66 -7.04
N PHE A 115 -16.29 -6.78 -6.24
CA PHE A 115 -15.83 -5.41 -6.05
C PHE A 115 -14.43 -5.36 -5.39
N LEU A 116 -14.22 -6.16 -4.34
CA LEU A 116 -12.93 -6.28 -3.67
C LEU A 116 -11.83 -6.71 -4.66
N ILE A 117 -12.08 -7.78 -5.41
CA ILE A 117 -11.10 -8.31 -6.38
C ILE A 117 -10.82 -7.27 -7.47
N ALA A 118 -11.86 -6.69 -8.06
CA ALA A 118 -11.73 -5.69 -9.12
C ALA A 118 -10.93 -4.46 -8.63
N THR A 119 -11.23 -3.99 -7.41
CA THR A 119 -10.52 -2.85 -6.81
C THR A 119 -9.04 -3.15 -6.59
N LEU A 120 -8.71 -4.29 -6.01
CA LEU A 120 -7.31 -4.66 -5.76
C LEU A 120 -6.53 -4.92 -7.05
N VAL A 121 -7.12 -5.59 -8.04
CA VAL A 121 -6.48 -5.81 -9.35
C VAL A 121 -6.23 -4.47 -10.05
N THR A 122 -7.22 -3.60 -10.09
CA THR A 122 -7.09 -2.27 -10.72
C THR A 122 -6.03 -1.42 -10.02
N ALA A 123 -6.03 -1.40 -8.69
CA ALA A 123 -5.03 -0.70 -7.91
C ALA A 123 -3.62 -1.28 -8.15
N GLY A 124 -3.48 -2.60 -8.21
CA GLY A 124 -2.20 -3.26 -8.51
C GLY A 124 -1.67 -2.87 -9.88
N LEU A 125 -2.51 -2.93 -10.92
CA LEU A 125 -2.14 -2.49 -12.27
C LEU A 125 -1.76 -1.01 -12.31
N PHE A 126 -2.55 -0.16 -11.65
CA PHE A 126 -2.26 1.27 -11.54
C PHE A 126 -0.87 1.52 -10.93
N TRP A 127 -0.55 0.88 -9.80
CA TRP A 127 0.72 1.06 -9.12
C TRP A 127 1.91 0.55 -9.92
N LEU A 128 1.77 -0.59 -10.58
CA LEU A 128 2.83 -1.16 -11.44
C LEU A 128 3.11 -0.26 -12.64
N LEU A 129 2.05 0.22 -13.31
CA LEU A 129 2.19 1.15 -14.44
C LEU A 129 2.78 2.49 -13.99
N LEU A 130 2.27 3.06 -12.89
CA LEU A 130 2.79 4.30 -12.33
C LEU A 130 4.28 4.19 -11.98
N GLY A 131 4.66 3.10 -11.32
CA GLY A 131 6.04 2.84 -10.95
C GLY A 131 6.95 2.69 -12.18
N ALA A 132 6.54 1.88 -13.16
CA ALA A 132 7.29 1.66 -14.39
C ALA A 132 7.49 2.97 -15.18
N LEU A 133 6.42 3.75 -15.36
CA LEU A 133 6.47 5.03 -16.05
C LEU A 133 7.31 6.06 -15.30
N ALA A 134 7.13 6.17 -13.98
CA ALA A 134 7.93 7.07 -13.15
C ALA A 134 9.42 6.74 -13.26
N GLY A 135 9.81 5.45 -13.16
CA GLY A 135 11.20 5.02 -13.31
C GLY A 135 11.75 5.22 -14.72
N TYR A 136 10.94 4.95 -15.74
CA TYR A 136 11.33 5.18 -17.14
C TYR A 136 11.61 6.66 -17.41
N PHE A 137 10.68 7.56 -17.04
CA PHE A 137 10.85 8.98 -17.27
C PHE A 137 11.92 9.59 -16.38
N PHE A 138 12.07 9.12 -15.14
CA PHE A 138 13.16 9.56 -14.26
C PHE A 138 14.50 9.33 -14.93
N LYS A 139 14.76 8.10 -15.43
CA LYS A 139 16.01 7.77 -16.14
C LYS A 139 16.20 8.61 -17.41
N ARG A 140 15.13 8.80 -18.19
CA ARG A 140 15.21 9.53 -19.46
C ARG A 140 15.47 11.03 -19.29
N LEU A 141 15.03 11.61 -18.16
CA LEU A 141 15.15 13.04 -17.88
C LEU A 141 16.34 13.34 -16.95
N ASP A 142 17.06 12.33 -16.49
CA ASP A 142 18.27 12.50 -15.69
C ASP A 142 19.41 12.99 -16.60
N PRO A 143 19.94 14.20 -16.35
CA PRO A 143 21.04 14.77 -17.17
C PRO A 143 22.36 14.00 -17.07
N GLN A 144 22.45 13.04 -16.15
CA GLN A 144 23.68 12.28 -15.85
C GLN A 144 23.63 10.83 -16.36
N SER A 145 22.56 10.45 -17.07
CA SER A 145 22.39 9.08 -17.61
C SER A 145 22.89 8.93 -19.04
#